data_54e08b05a442bdb59455c59eefb6535c
#
_entry.id   54e08b05a442bdb59455c59eefb6535c
#
_cell.length_a   1.000
_cell.length_b   1.000
_cell.length_c   1.000
_cell.angle_alpha   90.00
_cell.angle_beta   90.00
_cell.angle_gamma   90.00
#
_symmetry.space_group_name_H-M   'P 1'
#
loop_
_entity.id
_entity.type
_entity.pdbx_description
1 polymer ?
#
loop_
_entity_poly.entity_id
_entity_poly.type
_entity_poly.pdbx_seq_one_letter_code
_entity_poly.pdbx_strand_id
1 'polypeptide(L)'
;MKRVVGERTRTTRIRGCCFCCSIKENGYVTSDGIEMSAMGRMNKGNNVALILLHGSYHAKWCYLEHFFDYFYENAGADGQNVDVFAMDFRGQGESGMKKDGGNVAGTLERHAEDVREYAKYIRGGKKYEKVLVVGHSFGGLIAQKVFAEDDDSDDDEREKEAKLFDGMILLASVPPTGNSEMVKRFLKKDLWKSMKITYAFISKQFGADSKSCRECFFSKEVEEKDIEKYMRLINDSSKARLLDLKKLNEELPIVDKSKGRQKGKEKVLVIGGKDDYVVDAEGVRETAEFWQVEANLIEGLAHDVMLDAKWQTVAERMMQFVNSSS
;
A
#
# COMPACT_ATOMS: atom_id res chain seq x y z
N MET A 1 10.35 -5.10 -27.97
CA MET A 1 10.60 -3.64 -27.87
C MET A 1 9.34 -3.03 -27.23
N LYS A 2 9.31 -2.86 -25.90
CA LYS A 2 8.16 -2.28 -25.15
C LYS A 2 8.23 -0.76 -25.30
N ARG A 3 7.14 -0.13 -25.76
CA ARG A 3 7.03 1.33 -25.85
C ARG A 3 7.02 1.91 -24.44
N VAL A 4 8.05 2.64 -24.08
CA VAL A 4 8.05 3.55 -22.92
C VAL A 4 7.11 4.69 -23.27
N VAL A 5 6.07 4.89 -22.48
CA VAL A 5 5.26 6.12 -22.55
C VAL A 5 6.19 7.24 -22.12
N GLY A 6 6.38 8.21 -23.01
CA GLY A 6 7.39 9.26 -22.84
C GLY A 6 7.26 9.99 -21.51
N GLU A 7 8.38 10.26 -20.87
CA GLU A 7 8.51 11.08 -19.67
C GLU A 7 7.76 12.41 -19.84
N ARG A 8 6.55 12.51 -19.31
CA ARG A 8 5.88 13.79 -19.13
C ARG A 8 6.25 14.31 -17.75
N THR A 9 7.26 15.15 -17.70
CA THR A 9 7.61 15.92 -16.49
C THR A 9 6.52 16.94 -16.19
N ARG A 10 5.49 16.55 -15.47
CA ARG A 10 4.62 17.48 -14.75
C ARG A 10 5.30 17.83 -13.42
N THR A 11 6.03 18.93 -13.39
CA THR A 11 6.67 19.43 -12.18
C THR A 11 5.59 20.05 -11.29
N THR A 12 5.06 19.31 -10.35
CA THR A 12 4.26 19.89 -9.28
C THR A 12 5.22 20.61 -8.32
N ARG A 13 5.27 21.91 -8.38
CA ARG A 13 6.14 22.76 -7.55
C ARG A 13 5.65 22.73 -6.11
N ILE A 14 6.31 21.94 -5.25
CA ILE A 14 6.16 22.03 -3.80
C ILE A 14 7.04 23.21 -3.34
N ARG A 15 6.47 24.12 -2.54
CA ARG A 15 7.17 25.31 -2.06
C ARG A 15 8.36 24.91 -1.20
N GLY A 16 9.56 25.29 -1.62
CA GLY A 16 10.75 25.33 -0.75
C GLY A 16 11.93 24.43 -1.11
N CYS A 17 11.89 23.65 -2.20
CA CYS A 17 12.97 22.72 -2.51
C CYS A 17 13.86 23.13 -3.71
N CYS A 18 15.14 22.86 -3.59
CA CYS A 18 16.19 23.08 -4.58
C CYS A 18 15.88 22.30 -5.87
N PHE A 19 16.30 22.82 -7.02
CA PHE A 19 15.94 22.43 -8.40
C PHE A 19 16.20 20.97 -8.82
N CYS A 20 16.80 20.13 -7.97
CA CYS A 20 17.27 18.77 -8.32
C CYS A 20 16.31 17.63 -7.88
N CYS A 21 15.25 17.90 -7.15
CA CYS A 21 14.48 16.89 -6.41
C CYS A 21 12.99 16.96 -6.73
N SER A 22 12.63 16.78 -8.00
CA SER A 22 11.22 16.76 -8.41
C SER A 22 10.62 15.35 -8.30
N ILE A 23 9.40 15.24 -7.78
CA ILE A 23 8.57 14.05 -7.94
C ILE A 23 8.32 13.90 -9.45
N LYS A 24 8.62 12.71 -9.99
CA LYS A 24 8.46 12.40 -11.42
C LYS A 24 7.30 11.45 -11.62
N GLU A 25 6.54 11.67 -12.70
CA GLU A 25 5.65 10.65 -13.22
C GLU A 25 6.47 9.43 -13.66
N ASN A 26 6.07 8.25 -13.20
CA ASN A 26 6.75 6.99 -13.43
C ASN A 26 5.75 5.91 -13.87
N GLY A 27 4.85 6.30 -14.79
CA GLY A 27 3.85 5.40 -15.34
C GLY A 27 4.45 4.32 -16.23
N TYR A 28 3.76 3.20 -16.34
CA TYR A 28 4.14 2.07 -17.19
C TYR A 28 2.90 1.44 -17.85
N VAL A 29 3.12 0.58 -18.83
CA VAL A 29 2.05 -0.18 -19.49
C VAL A 29 2.19 -1.65 -19.11
N THR A 30 1.13 -2.23 -18.58
CA THR A 30 1.06 -3.64 -18.22
C THR A 30 1.11 -4.56 -19.45
N SER A 31 1.40 -5.84 -19.23
CA SER A 31 1.43 -6.85 -20.30
C SER A 31 0.10 -6.98 -21.06
N ASP A 32 -1.02 -6.68 -20.39
CA ASP A 32 -2.37 -6.66 -20.99
C ASP A 32 -2.79 -5.28 -21.54
N GLY A 33 -1.83 -4.32 -21.61
CA GLY A 33 -2.00 -3.06 -22.32
C GLY A 33 -2.68 -1.94 -21.51
N ILE A 34 -2.78 -2.06 -20.19
CA ILE A 34 -3.34 -1.02 -19.34
C ILE A 34 -2.25 0.01 -19.00
N GLU A 35 -2.55 1.28 -19.19
CA GLU A 35 -1.70 2.39 -18.73
C GLU A 35 -1.86 2.54 -17.22
N MET A 36 -0.78 2.32 -16.49
CA MET A 36 -0.72 2.46 -15.04
C MET A 36 -0.01 3.77 -14.69
N SER A 37 -0.62 4.54 -13.81
CA SER A 37 -0.04 5.78 -13.29
C SER A 37 0.73 5.50 -12.00
N ALA A 38 1.94 6.03 -11.94
CA ALA A 38 2.79 5.97 -10.75
C ALA A 38 3.61 7.24 -10.62
N MET A 39 4.10 7.51 -9.42
CA MET A 39 5.03 8.60 -9.13
C MET A 39 6.25 8.07 -8.40
N GLY A 40 7.40 8.69 -8.59
CA GLY A 40 8.64 8.37 -7.91
C GLY A 40 9.42 9.61 -7.50
N ARG A 41 10.07 9.53 -6.35
CA ARG A 41 11.06 10.50 -5.90
C ARG A 41 12.38 9.76 -5.69
N MET A 42 13.35 10.10 -6.51
CA MET A 42 14.59 9.34 -6.64
C MET A 42 15.82 10.24 -6.52
N ASN A 43 16.91 9.68 -5.97
CA ASN A 43 18.23 10.28 -5.96
C ASN A 43 19.26 9.27 -6.52
N LYS A 44 20.29 9.77 -7.22
CA LYS A 44 21.30 8.90 -7.85
C LYS A 44 22.08 8.02 -6.87
N GLY A 45 22.25 8.47 -5.63
CA GLY A 45 23.01 7.75 -4.60
C GLY A 45 22.21 6.70 -3.80
N ASN A 46 20.88 6.65 -3.97
CA ASN A 46 20.06 5.76 -3.16
C ASN A 46 20.15 4.32 -3.65
N ASN A 47 20.23 3.39 -2.71
CA ASN A 47 20.33 1.94 -2.97
C ASN A 47 19.12 1.15 -2.46
N VAL A 48 18.19 1.81 -1.77
CA VAL A 48 16.93 1.24 -1.27
C VAL A 48 15.75 1.86 -1.98
N ALA A 49 14.75 1.07 -2.33
CA ALA A 49 13.48 1.52 -2.89
C ALA A 49 12.29 1.03 -2.06
N LEU A 50 11.30 1.91 -1.84
CA LEU A 50 9.99 1.58 -1.31
C LEU A 50 8.95 1.68 -2.43
N ILE A 51 8.17 0.62 -2.65
CA ILE A 51 7.02 0.60 -3.56
C ILE A 51 5.75 0.62 -2.72
N LEU A 52 5.01 1.73 -2.74
CA LEU A 52 3.86 2.01 -1.90
C LEU A 52 2.55 1.68 -2.64
N LEU A 53 1.73 0.83 -2.02
CA LEU A 53 0.47 0.31 -2.54
C LEU A 53 -0.69 0.78 -1.67
N HIS A 54 -1.59 1.57 -2.24
CA HIS A 54 -2.73 2.16 -1.53
C HIS A 54 -3.88 1.17 -1.26
N GLY A 55 -4.78 1.51 -0.36
CA GLY A 55 -6.00 0.75 -0.05
C GLY A 55 -7.16 1.05 -1.02
N SER A 56 -8.33 0.44 -0.75
CA SER A 56 -9.58 0.77 -1.44
C SER A 56 -9.95 2.23 -1.24
N TYR A 57 -10.56 2.84 -2.25
CA TYR A 57 -11.00 4.24 -2.27
C TYR A 57 -9.86 5.28 -2.26
N HIS A 58 -8.62 4.84 -2.26
CA HIS A 58 -7.42 5.68 -2.32
C HIS A 58 -6.74 5.60 -3.68
N ALA A 59 -5.71 6.41 -3.83
CA ALA A 59 -4.76 6.40 -4.93
C ALA A 59 -3.38 6.83 -4.39
N LYS A 60 -2.37 6.86 -5.23
CA LYS A 60 -0.99 7.24 -4.85
C LYS A 60 -0.88 8.56 -4.07
N TRP A 61 -1.87 9.48 -4.22
CA TRP A 61 -1.87 10.77 -3.52
C TRP A 61 -1.77 10.64 -2.00
N CYS A 62 -2.31 9.55 -1.41
CA CYS A 62 -2.29 9.37 0.04
C CYS A 62 -0.87 9.26 0.62
N TYR A 63 0.11 8.91 -0.20
CA TYR A 63 1.51 8.88 0.19
C TYR A 63 2.27 10.17 -0.14
N LEU A 64 1.76 10.97 -1.09
CA LEU A 64 2.39 12.22 -1.49
C LEU A 64 2.27 13.32 -0.42
N GLU A 65 1.29 13.20 0.46
CA GLU A 65 1.01 14.20 1.48
C GLU A 65 2.16 14.32 2.51
N HIS A 66 2.70 13.17 2.95
CA HIS A 66 3.71 13.13 4.01
C HIS A 66 4.89 12.21 3.68
N PHE A 67 4.63 10.97 3.25
CA PHE A 67 5.66 9.93 3.15
C PHE A 67 6.72 10.24 2.11
N PHE A 68 6.35 10.81 0.95
CA PHE A 68 7.33 11.13 -0.09
C PHE A 68 8.38 12.12 0.37
N ASP A 69 7.96 13.19 1.07
CA ASP A 69 8.89 14.19 1.59
C ASP A 69 9.68 13.61 2.77
N TYR A 70 9.01 12.93 3.69
CA TYR A 70 9.65 12.35 4.85
C TYR A 70 10.78 11.39 4.51
N PHE A 71 10.54 10.38 3.66
CA PHE A 71 11.54 9.39 3.30
C PHE A 71 12.66 9.96 2.43
N TYR A 72 12.39 10.99 1.69
CA TYR A 72 13.40 11.67 0.89
C TYR A 72 14.31 12.58 1.73
N GLU A 73 13.76 13.28 2.73
CA GLU A 73 14.47 14.26 3.53
C GLU A 73 15.19 13.64 4.74
N ASN A 74 14.63 12.56 5.29
CA ASN A 74 15.16 11.86 6.44
C ASN A 74 15.92 10.60 6.03
N ALA A 75 16.91 10.76 5.15
CA ALA A 75 17.90 9.72 4.93
C ALA A 75 18.42 9.26 6.30
N GLY A 76 18.40 7.94 6.56
CA GLY A 76 18.71 7.42 7.89
C GLY A 76 20.05 7.94 8.43
N ALA A 77 20.23 7.91 9.73
CA ALA A 77 21.45 8.39 10.43
C ALA A 77 22.75 7.78 9.86
N ASP A 78 22.63 6.64 9.16
CA ASP A 78 23.71 5.93 8.47
C ASP A 78 23.85 6.30 6.98
N GLY A 79 23.15 7.34 6.51
CA GLY A 79 23.24 7.83 5.12
C GLY A 79 22.54 6.96 4.09
N GLN A 80 21.74 5.96 4.48
CA GLN A 80 20.90 5.21 3.57
C GLN A 80 19.73 6.07 3.10
N ASN A 81 19.87 6.62 1.90
CA ASN A 81 18.81 7.33 1.21
C ASN A 81 17.85 6.35 0.57
N VAL A 82 16.56 6.67 0.60
CA VAL A 82 15.49 5.82 0.11
C VAL A 82 14.81 6.47 -1.09
N ASP A 83 14.69 5.74 -2.18
CA ASP A 83 13.81 6.11 -3.28
C ASP A 83 12.39 5.64 -2.98
N VAL A 84 11.43 6.49 -3.26
CA VAL A 84 10.01 6.20 -2.96
C VAL A 84 9.21 6.22 -4.23
N PHE A 85 8.42 5.16 -4.43
CA PHE A 85 7.51 5.00 -5.55
C PHE A 85 6.11 4.72 -5.03
N ALA A 86 5.10 5.33 -5.63
CA ALA A 86 3.70 5.00 -5.37
C ALA A 86 2.96 4.82 -6.69
N MET A 87 2.19 3.75 -6.80
CA MET A 87 1.39 3.46 -7.98
C MET A 87 -0.10 3.53 -7.69
N ASP A 88 -0.89 3.93 -8.69
CA ASP A 88 -2.32 3.74 -8.68
C ASP A 88 -2.65 2.35 -9.21
N PHE A 89 -3.44 1.58 -8.48
CA PHE A 89 -3.98 0.33 -9.02
C PHE A 89 -4.88 0.60 -10.21
N ARG A 90 -5.05 -0.40 -11.09
CA ARG A 90 -5.99 -0.31 -12.21
C ARG A 90 -7.38 0.15 -11.76
N GLY A 91 -8.01 1.04 -12.52
CA GLY A 91 -9.31 1.61 -12.19
C GLY A 91 -9.34 2.53 -10.96
N GLN A 92 -8.17 2.90 -10.42
CA GLN A 92 -8.02 3.84 -9.31
C GLN A 92 -7.17 5.03 -9.77
N GLY A 93 -7.40 6.20 -9.16
CA GLY A 93 -6.66 7.40 -9.45
C GLY A 93 -6.61 7.72 -10.95
N GLU A 94 -5.41 7.85 -11.48
CA GLU A 94 -5.14 8.14 -12.90
C GLU A 94 -4.88 6.88 -13.75
N SER A 95 -4.81 5.69 -13.13
CA SER A 95 -4.62 4.45 -13.86
C SER A 95 -5.84 4.07 -14.70
N GLY A 96 -5.56 3.45 -15.86
CA GLY A 96 -6.56 2.88 -16.74
C GLY A 96 -7.19 1.60 -16.18
N MET A 97 -8.25 1.14 -16.85
CA MET A 97 -8.83 -0.19 -16.62
C MET A 97 -9.47 -0.70 -17.90
N LYS A 98 -9.72 -2.02 -18.01
CA LYS A 98 -10.42 -2.60 -19.15
C LYS A 98 -11.88 -2.11 -19.20
N LYS A 99 -12.35 -1.76 -20.39
CA LYS A 99 -13.71 -1.23 -20.60
C LYS A 99 -14.80 -2.30 -20.34
N ASP A 100 -14.47 -3.56 -20.47
CA ASP A 100 -15.35 -4.72 -20.25
C ASP A 100 -15.34 -5.22 -18.79
N GLY A 101 -14.50 -4.66 -17.93
CA GLY A 101 -14.36 -5.03 -16.51
C GLY A 101 -15.54 -4.64 -15.60
N GLY A 102 -16.56 -3.96 -16.14
CA GLY A 102 -17.70 -3.49 -15.35
C GLY A 102 -17.30 -2.51 -14.25
N ASN A 103 -17.82 -2.70 -13.03
CA ASN A 103 -17.55 -1.84 -11.87
C ASN A 103 -16.53 -2.47 -10.89
N VAL A 104 -15.65 -3.35 -11.39
CA VAL A 104 -14.59 -4.02 -10.60
C VAL A 104 -13.28 -3.92 -11.35
N ALA A 105 -12.23 -3.46 -10.68
CA ALA A 105 -10.93 -3.21 -11.29
C ALA A 105 -10.14 -4.50 -11.56
N GLY A 106 -10.19 -5.48 -10.65
CA GLY A 106 -9.48 -6.75 -10.84
C GLY A 106 -9.72 -7.76 -9.72
N THR A 107 -9.07 -8.93 -9.84
CA THR A 107 -8.93 -9.94 -8.80
C THR A 107 -7.68 -9.65 -7.97
N LEU A 108 -7.49 -10.36 -6.85
CA LEU A 108 -6.27 -10.27 -6.04
C LEU A 108 -5.04 -10.63 -6.86
N GLU A 109 -5.12 -11.74 -7.62
CA GLU A 109 -4.03 -12.18 -8.51
C GLU A 109 -3.71 -11.14 -9.58
N ARG A 110 -4.74 -10.55 -10.22
CA ARG A 110 -4.51 -9.55 -11.28
C ARG A 110 -3.76 -8.32 -10.75
N HIS A 111 -4.12 -7.83 -9.55
CA HIS A 111 -3.39 -6.74 -8.92
C HIS A 111 -1.98 -7.15 -8.50
N ALA A 112 -1.80 -8.39 -8.05
CA ALA A 112 -0.48 -8.92 -7.74
C ALA A 112 0.43 -8.96 -8.98
N GLU A 113 -0.10 -9.36 -10.13
CA GLU A 113 0.63 -9.32 -11.41
C GLU A 113 1.05 -7.89 -11.77
N ASP A 114 0.15 -6.89 -11.62
CA ASP A 114 0.49 -5.48 -11.89
C ASP A 114 1.64 -5.00 -10.99
N VAL A 115 1.63 -5.38 -9.72
CA VAL A 115 2.71 -5.03 -8.77
C VAL A 115 4.03 -5.70 -9.15
N ARG A 116 4.01 -6.98 -9.56
CA ARG A 116 5.22 -7.68 -10.03
C ARG A 116 5.78 -7.01 -11.28
N GLU A 117 4.93 -6.64 -12.25
CA GLU A 117 5.36 -5.95 -13.46
C GLU A 117 5.99 -4.58 -13.11
N TYR A 118 5.39 -3.83 -12.18
CA TYR A 118 5.93 -2.56 -11.73
C TYR A 118 7.26 -2.72 -11.01
N ALA A 119 7.40 -3.71 -10.13
CA ALA A 119 8.66 -4.00 -9.46
C ALA A 119 9.77 -4.38 -10.45
N LYS A 120 9.46 -5.21 -11.46
CA LYS A 120 10.39 -5.50 -12.57
C LYS A 120 10.80 -4.24 -13.34
N TYR A 121 9.88 -3.32 -13.58
CA TYR A 121 10.16 -2.04 -14.22
C TYR A 121 11.12 -1.19 -13.37
N ILE A 122 10.87 -1.05 -12.06
CA ILE A 122 11.73 -0.31 -11.14
C ILE A 122 13.14 -0.91 -11.06
N ARG A 123 13.24 -2.23 -10.89
CA ARG A 123 14.56 -2.92 -10.85
C ARG A 123 15.30 -2.85 -12.18
N GLY A 124 14.60 -2.81 -13.30
CA GLY A 124 15.20 -2.64 -14.64
C GLY A 124 15.75 -1.23 -14.90
N GLY A 125 15.21 -0.22 -14.23
CA GLY A 125 15.61 1.18 -14.37
C GLY A 125 16.86 1.57 -13.56
N LYS A 126 17.05 0.91 -12.40
CA LYS A 126 18.18 1.18 -11.49
C LYS A 126 18.47 -0.07 -10.66
N LYS A 127 19.75 -0.36 -10.44
CA LYS A 127 20.16 -1.44 -9.55
C LYS A 127 19.99 -1.02 -8.10
N TYR A 128 18.95 -1.52 -7.45
CA TYR A 128 18.75 -1.39 -6.00
C TYR A 128 19.33 -2.59 -5.27
N GLU A 129 19.94 -2.35 -4.12
CA GLU A 129 20.37 -3.41 -3.19
C GLU A 129 19.19 -4.00 -2.47
N LYS A 130 18.21 -3.14 -2.15
CA LYS A 130 16.99 -3.52 -1.43
C LYS A 130 15.75 -2.87 -2.05
N VAL A 131 14.73 -3.66 -2.30
CA VAL A 131 13.38 -3.18 -2.70
C VAL A 131 12.36 -3.74 -1.73
N LEU A 132 11.60 -2.87 -1.08
CA LEU A 132 10.54 -3.26 -0.17
C LEU A 132 9.18 -2.90 -0.75
N VAL A 133 8.22 -3.81 -0.60
CA VAL A 133 6.82 -3.52 -0.87
C VAL A 133 6.13 -3.03 0.39
N VAL A 134 5.39 -1.94 0.28
CA VAL A 134 4.63 -1.34 1.37
C VAL A 134 3.16 -1.33 1.00
N GLY A 135 2.29 -1.96 1.77
CA GLY A 135 0.87 -2.03 1.44
C GLY A 135 -0.03 -1.55 2.56
N HIS A 136 -1.00 -0.69 2.22
CA HIS A 136 -2.04 -0.22 3.12
C HIS A 136 -3.36 -0.93 2.86
N SER A 137 -4.05 -1.39 3.92
CA SER A 137 -5.39 -1.97 3.83
C SER A 137 -5.46 -3.14 2.83
N PHE A 138 -6.32 -3.10 1.80
CA PHE A 138 -6.33 -4.09 0.72
C PHE A 138 -5.06 -4.06 -0.14
N GLY A 139 -4.38 -2.93 -0.26
CA GLY A 139 -3.03 -2.88 -0.85
C GLY A 139 -2.02 -3.71 -0.06
N GLY A 140 -2.22 -3.81 1.26
CA GLY A 140 -1.46 -4.71 2.12
C GLY A 140 -1.75 -6.19 1.84
N LEU A 141 -3.00 -6.56 1.56
CA LEU A 141 -3.35 -7.92 1.15
C LEU A 141 -2.71 -8.29 -0.20
N ILE A 142 -2.68 -7.33 -1.15
CA ILE A 142 -2.01 -7.51 -2.43
C ILE A 142 -0.49 -7.64 -2.23
N ALA A 143 0.11 -6.81 -1.36
CA ALA A 143 1.53 -6.92 -1.01
C ALA A 143 1.87 -8.29 -0.41
N GLN A 144 1.02 -8.80 0.49
CA GLN A 144 1.18 -10.14 1.09
C GLN A 144 1.14 -11.24 0.01
N LYS A 145 0.20 -11.16 -0.93
CA LYS A 145 0.09 -12.13 -2.05
C LYS A 145 1.37 -12.14 -2.88
N VAL A 146 1.85 -10.96 -3.28
CA VAL A 146 3.07 -10.83 -4.07
C VAL A 146 4.28 -11.37 -3.32
N PHE A 147 4.43 -10.99 -2.04
CA PHE A 147 5.59 -11.37 -1.23
C PHE A 147 5.60 -12.86 -0.89
N ALA A 148 4.42 -13.47 -0.67
CA ALA A 148 4.29 -14.90 -0.40
C ALA A 148 4.71 -15.78 -1.60
N GLU A 149 4.60 -15.24 -2.81
CA GLU A 149 4.89 -15.94 -4.07
C GLU A 149 6.24 -15.54 -4.69
N ASP A 150 6.90 -14.50 -4.13
CA ASP A 150 8.22 -14.05 -4.55
C ASP A 150 9.30 -14.91 -3.87
N ASP A 151 9.33 -16.20 -4.20
CA ASP A 151 10.26 -17.15 -3.62
C ASP A 151 11.30 -17.64 -4.65
N ASP A 152 12.58 -17.59 -4.24
CA ASP A 152 13.74 -18.08 -5.01
C ASP A 152 13.81 -19.62 -5.10
N SER A 153 12.77 -20.34 -4.75
CA SER A 153 12.84 -21.73 -4.32
C SER A 153 12.42 -22.80 -5.33
N ASP A 154 12.19 -22.46 -6.59
CA ASP A 154 12.09 -23.51 -7.59
C ASP A 154 13.45 -24.14 -7.79
N ASP A 155 13.56 -25.43 -7.43
CA ASP A 155 14.78 -26.26 -7.55
C ASP A 155 15.27 -26.43 -9.01
N ASP A 156 14.55 -25.84 -9.98
CA ASP A 156 14.96 -25.85 -11.37
C ASP A 156 15.76 -24.59 -11.71
N GLU A 157 17.09 -24.74 -11.75
CA GLU A 157 18.03 -23.66 -12.05
C GLU A 157 17.79 -22.97 -13.40
N ARG A 158 16.88 -23.47 -14.22
CA ARG A 158 16.63 -22.98 -15.59
C ARG A 158 15.63 -21.85 -15.71
N GLU A 159 14.81 -21.57 -14.67
CA GLU A 159 13.76 -20.53 -14.69
C GLU A 159 13.72 -19.67 -13.42
N LYS A 160 14.86 -19.42 -12.75
CA LYS A 160 14.89 -18.51 -11.60
C LYS A 160 14.52 -17.09 -12.03
N GLU A 161 13.27 -16.70 -11.84
CA GLU A 161 12.93 -15.28 -11.81
C GLU A 161 13.66 -14.63 -10.63
N ALA A 162 14.38 -13.53 -10.91
CA ALA A 162 15.08 -12.81 -9.85
C ALA A 162 14.08 -12.30 -8.82
N LYS A 163 14.38 -12.48 -7.54
CA LYS A 163 13.60 -11.98 -6.41
C LYS A 163 13.25 -10.50 -6.58
N LEU A 164 11.97 -10.17 -6.44
CA LEU A 164 11.45 -8.82 -6.65
C LEU A 164 11.52 -7.97 -5.39
N PHE A 165 11.30 -8.57 -4.20
CA PHE A 165 11.20 -7.85 -2.95
C PHE A 165 12.08 -8.46 -1.86
N ASP A 166 12.86 -7.61 -1.19
CA ASP A 166 13.74 -7.99 -0.10
C ASP A 166 13.04 -7.94 1.26
N GLY A 167 11.91 -7.22 1.34
CA GLY A 167 11.09 -7.13 2.54
C GLY A 167 9.72 -6.54 2.25
N MET A 168 8.85 -6.57 3.28
CA MET A 168 7.47 -6.12 3.21
C MET A 168 7.10 -5.30 4.45
N ILE A 169 6.38 -4.21 4.25
CA ILE A 169 5.80 -3.39 5.32
C ILE A 169 4.27 -3.35 5.13
N LEU A 170 3.55 -3.73 6.16
CA LEU A 170 2.09 -3.80 6.17
C LEU A 170 1.51 -2.72 7.09
N LEU A 171 0.71 -1.83 6.51
CA LEU A 171 0.11 -0.67 7.16
C LEU A 171 -1.40 -0.90 7.27
N ALA A 172 -1.93 -1.12 8.47
CA ALA A 172 -3.35 -1.42 8.68
C ALA A 172 -3.89 -2.41 7.62
N SER A 173 -3.10 -3.45 7.34
CA SER A 173 -3.36 -4.40 6.25
C SER A 173 -4.50 -5.35 6.58
N VAL A 174 -5.34 -5.62 5.59
CA VAL A 174 -6.31 -6.73 5.68
C VAL A 174 -5.53 -8.03 5.92
N PRO A 175 -5.99 -8.90 6.86
CA PRO A 175 -5.32 -10.17 7.14
C PRO A 175 -5.22 -11.12 5.94
N PRO A 176 -4.28 -12.05 5.93
CA PRO A 176 -4.09 -13.01 4.84
C PRO A 176 -5.27 -13.97 4.66
N THR A 177 -6.14 -14.08 5.66
CA THR A 177 -7.42 -14.83 5.61
C THR A 177 -8.58 -13.99 5.07
N GLY A 178 -8.36 -12.69 4.80
CA GLY A 178 -9.38 -11.74 4.36
C GLY A 178 -10.05 -11.01 5.52
N ASN A 179 -11.18 -10.36 5.23
CA ASN A 179 -11.87 -9.48 6.18
C ASN A 179 -13.08 -10.13 6.88
N SER A 180 -13.42 -11.39 6.59
CA SER A 180 -14.64 -12.03 7.09
C SER A 180 -14.68 -12.13 8.62
N GLU A 181 -13.57 -12.48 9.26
CA GLU A 181 -13.49 -12.59 10.72
C GLU A 181 -13.55 -11.21 11.40
N MET A 182 -12.92 -10.20 10.80
CA MET A 182 -13.04 -8.81 11.27
C MET A 182 -14.49 -8.33 11.26
N VAL A 183 -15.21 -8.55 10.15
CA VAL A 183 -16.62 -8.19 10.05
C VAL A 183 -17.47 -8.91 11.12
N LYS A 184 -17.22 -10.19 11.36
CA LYS A 184 -17.92 -10.95 12.43
C LYS A 184 -17.61 -10.40 13.82
N ARG A 185 -16.34 -10.02 14.11
CA ARG A 185 -15.96 -9.40 15.39
C ARG A 185 -16.64 -8.05 15.59
N PHE A 186 -16.67 -7.22 14.54
CA PHE A 186 -17.37 -5.93 14.57
C PHE A 186 -18.85 -6.08 14.89
N LEU A 187 -19.54 -6.97 14.17
CA LEU A 187 -20.97 -7.24 14.41
C LEU A 187 -21.27 -7.71 15.85
N LYS A 188 -20.34 -8.47 16.46
CA LYS A 188 -20.48 -8.93 17.86
C LYS A 188 -20.19 -7.82 18.87
N LYS A 189 -19.25 -6.91 18.58
CA LYS A 189 -18.79 -5.89 19.54
C LYS A 189 -19.72 -4.69 19.62
N ASP A 190 -20.16 -4.18 18.49
CA ASP A 190 -21.06 -3.02 18.38
C ASP A 190 -21.87 -3.11 17.08
N LEU A 191 -23.05 -3.68 17.16
CA LEU A 191 -23.93 -3.90 16.00
C LEU A 191 -24.30 -2.58 15.31
N TRP A 192 -24.61 -1.52 16.07
CA TRP A 192 -25.03 -0.24 15.50
C TRP A 192 -23.90 0.46 14.79
N LYS A 193 -22.72 0.50 15.39
CA LYS A 193 -21.54 1.10 14.78
C LYS A 193 -21.09 0.31 13.55
N SER A 194 -21.13 -1.02 13.63
CA SER A 194 -20.82 -1.91 12.50
C SER A 194 -21.76 -1.69 11.32
N MET A 195 -23.07 -1.59 11.59
CA MET A 195 -24.06 -1.29 10.54
C MET A 195 -23.81 0.08 9.91
N LYS A 196 -23.51 1.10 10.71
CA LYS A 196 -23.22 2.46 10.25
C LYS A 196 -21.97 2.48 9.34
N ILE A 197 -20.88 1.85 9.77
CA ILE A 197 -19.62 1.78 8.99
C ILE A 197 -19.86 0.96 7.71
N THR A 198 -20.50 -0.20 7.80
CA THR A 198 -20.83 -1.01 6.61
C THR A 198 -21.69 -0.22 5.62
N TYR A 199 -22.69 0.51 6.11
CA TYR A 199 -23.51 1.38 5.27
C TYR A 199 -22.68 2.49 4.63
N ALA A 200 -21.77 3.13 5.38
CA ALA A 200 -20.89 4.17 4.86
C ALA A 200 -19.99 3.65 3.73
N PHE A 201 -19.51 2.41 3.83
CA PHE A 201 -18.72 1.78 2.77
C PHE A 201 -19.57 1.40 1.53
N ILE A 202 -20.78 0.88 1.73
CA ILE A 202 -21.70 0.52 0.62
C ILE A 202 -22.16 1.76 -0.12
N SER A 203 -22.59 2.81 0.61
CA SER A 203 -23.12 4.06 0.06
C SER A 203 -22.05 5.07 -0.33
N LYS A 204 -20.78 4.82 0.01
CA LYS A 204 -19.66 5.77 -0.10
C LYS A 204 -19.92 7.10 0.62
N GLN A 205 -20.66 7.07 1.73
CA GLN A 205 -21.05 8.26 2.48
C GLN A 205 -19.82 9.04 3.01
N PHE A 206 -18.72 8.36 3.29
CA PHE A 206 -17.44 8.97 3.67
C PHE A 206 -16.86 9.93 2.59
N GLY A 207 -17.31 9.86 1.36
CA GLY A 207 -16.93 10.81 0.30
C GLY A 207 -17.81 12.06 0.27
N ALA A 208 -18.91 12.12 1.03
CA ALA A 208 -19.87 13.21 1.03
C ALA A 208 -20.09 13.88 2.40
N ASP A 209 -19.68 13.20 3.50
CA ASP A 209 -19.88 13.65 4.87
C ASP A 209 -18.58 13.50 5.68
N SER A 210 -18.05 14.64 6.17
CA SER A 210 -16.77 14.68 6.89
C SER A 210 -16.78 13.86 8.18
N LYS A 211 -17.91 13.79 8.87
CA LYS A 211 -18.08 12.97 10.07
C LYS A 211 -17.94 11.48 9.74
N SER A 212 -18.60 11.02 8.67
CA SER A 212 -18.46 9.64 8.20
C SER A 212 -17.06 9.33 7.69
N CYS A 213 -16.41 10.29 7.02
CA CYS A 213 -15.02 10.17 6.59
C CYS A 213 -14.08 9.97 7.78
N ARG A 214 -14.20 10.83 8.80
CA ARG A 214 -13.43 10.70 10.05
C ARG A 214 -13.68 9.36 10.73
N GLU A 215 -14.93 8.99 10.94
CA GLU A 215 -15.28 7.76 11.65
C GLU A 215 -14.76 6.49 10.96
N CYS A 216 -14.61 6.51 9.62
CA CYS A 216 -14.09 5.38 8.86
C CYS A 216 -12.56 5.34 8.83
N PHE A 217 -11.88 6.49 8.71
CA PHE A 217 -10.48 6.49 8.33
C PHE A 217 -9.53 7.20 9.31
N PHE A 218 -10.02 8.16 10.11
CA PHE A 218 -9.16 9.07 10.84
C PHE A 218 -9.44 9.10 12.34
N SER A 219 -8.39 9.38 13.10
CA SER A 219 -8.50 9.67 14.52
C SER A 219 -9.15 11.04 14.77
N LYS A 220 -9.52 11.28 16.02
CA LYS A 220 -10.12 12.57 16.43
C LYS A 220 -9.13 13.73 16.38
N GLU A 221 -7.83 13.46 16.37
CA GLU A 221 -6.75 14.44 16.38
C GLU A 221 -6.49 15.06 15.00
N VAL A 222 -6.97 14.48 13.90
CA VAL A 222 -6.83 15.06 12.55
C VAL A 222 -7.70 16.31 12.43
N GLU A 223 -7.15 17.39 11.93
CA GLU A 223 -7.87 18.67 11.78
C GLU A 223 -9.01 18.55 10.74
N GLU A 224 -10.14 19.27 10.95
CA GLU A 224 -11.30 19.18 10.09
C GLU A 224 -11.00 19.61 8.66
N LYS A 225 -10.13 20.61 8.47
CA LYS A 225 -9.70 21.06 7.14
C LYS A 225 -9.02 19.96 6.32
N ASP A 226 -8.26 19.06 7.03
CA ASP A 226 -7.56 17.96 6.39
C ASP A 226 -8.54 16.83 6.07
N ILE A 227 -9.51 16.56 6.98
CA ILE A 227 -10.62 15.64 6.69
C ILE A 227 -11.39 16.06 5.44
N GLU A 228 -11.76 17.32 5.31
CA GLU A 228 -12.46 17.84 4.11
C GLU A 228 -11.63 17.71 2.83
N LYS A 229 -10.30 17.90 2.94
CA LYS A 229 -9.36 17.71 1.84
C LYS A 229 -9.31 16.23 1.43
N TYR A 230 -9.09 15.34 2.39
CA TYR A 230 -8.96 13.90 2.14
C TYR A 230 -10.28 13.30 1.67
N MET A 231 -11.41 13.72 2.23
CA MET A 231 -12.74 13.31 1.78
C MET A 231 -12.95 13.56 0.28
N ARG A 232 -12.57 14.74 -0.22
CA ARG A 232 -12.64 15.05 -1.66
C ARG A 232 -11.74 14.14 -2.48
N LEU A 233 -10.50 13.94 -2.05
CA LEU A 233 -9.54 13.08 -2.74
C LEU A 233 -10.00 11.61 -2.77
N ILE A 234 -10.55 11.10 -1.67
CA ILE A 234 -11.14 9.76 -1.56
C ILE A 234 -12.32 9.61 -2.55
N ASN A 235 -13.22 10.62 -2.60
CA ASN A 235 -14.37 10.61 -3.49
C ASN A 235 -13.95 10.51 -4.97
N ASP A 236 -12.88 11.20 -5.34
CA ASP A 236 -12.42 11.29 -6.73
C ASP A 236 -11.51 10.13 -7.17
N SER A 237 -10.98 9.34 -6.21
CA SER A 237 -9.94 8.34 -6.48
C SER A 237 -10.45 7.06 -7.13
N SER A 238 -11.66 6.62 -6.82
CA SER A 238 -12.11 5.27 -7.16
C SER A 238 -13.16 5.25 -8.25
N LYS A 239 -12.76 4.85 -9.47
CA LYS A 239 -13.66 4.68 -10.63
C LYS A 239 -14.40 3.34 -10.59
N ALA A 240 -13.84 2.34 -9.91
CA ALA A 240 -14.37 0.99 -9.77
C ALA A 240 -14.01 0.42 -8.39
N ARG A 241 -14.70 -0.63 -7.94
CA ARG A 241 -14.26 -1.38 -6.76
C ARG A 241 -12.88 -1.99 -7.03
N LEU A 242 -11.96 -1.85 -6.07
CA LEU A 242 -10.59 -2.33 -6.23
C LEU A 242 -10.57 -3.84 -6.51
N LEU A 243 -11.24 -4.63 -5.68
CA LEU A 243 -11.23 -6.09 -5.75
C LEU A 243 -12.61 -6.68 -6.04
N ASP A 244 -12.61 -7.78 -6.81
CA ASP A 244 -13.76 -8.67 -6.93
C ASP A 244 -13.91 -9.50 -5.65
N LEU A 245 -14.79 -9.06 -4.75
CA LEU A 245 -15.00 -9.71 -3.45
C LEU A 245 -15.55 -11.14 -3.56
N LYS A 246 -16.19 -11.51 -4.70
CA LYS A 246 -16.65 -12.88 -4.92
C LYS A 246 -15.45 -13.80 -5.20
N LYS A 247 -14.59 -13.38 -6.11
CA LYS A 247 -13.36 -14.13 -6.44
C LYS A 247 -12.34 -14.07 -5.31
N LEU A 248 -12.30 -13.01 -4.52
CA LEU A 248 -11.40 -12.90 -3.38
C LEU A 248 -11.54 -14.08 -2.42
N ASN A 249 -12.78 -14.54 -2.13
CA ASN A 249 -13.00 -15.69 -1.26
C ASN A 249 -12.46 -17.01 -1.85
N GLU A 250 -12.29 -17.10 -3.16
CA GLU A 250 -11.72 -18.27 -3.84
C GLU A 250 -10.17 -18.21 -3.84
N GLU A 251 -9.60 -16.99 -3.78
CA GLU A 251 -8.16 -16.73 -3.76
C GLU A 251 -7.55 -16.73 -2.35
N LEU A 252 -8.38 -16.78 -1.31
CA LEU A 252 -7.98 -16.78 0.10
C LEU A 252 -8.13 -18.16 0.75
N PRO A 253 -7.37 -18.47 1.81
CA PRO A 253 -6.32 -17.65 2.43
C PRO A 253 -5.07 -17.56 1.56
N ILE A 254 -4.27 -16.51 1.75
CA ILE A 254 -2.92 -16.44 1.17
C ILE A 254 -2.12 -17.64 1.70
N VAL A 255 -1.45 -18.32 0.79
CA VAL A 255 -0.54 -19.42 1.12
C VAL A 255 0.89 -18.91 1.01
N ASP A 256 1.61 -18.90 2.13
CA ASP A 256 3.04 -18.64 2.12
C ASP A 256 3.76 -19.88 1.60
N LYS A 257 4.24 -19.83 0.37
CA LYS A 257 4.98 -20.94 -0.28
C LYS A 257 6.35 -21.17 0.38
N SER A 258 6.84 -20.21 1.17
CA SER A 258 8.10 -20.32 1.91
C SER A 258 7.98 -21.07 3.25
N LYS A 259 6.79 -21.57 3.63
CA LYS A 259 6.59 -22.31 4.89
C LYS A 259 7.53 -23.50 4.97
N GLY A 260 8.45 -23.44 5.94
CA GLY A 260 9.51 -24.43 6.17
C GLY A 260 10.91 -23.92 5.89
N ARG A 261 11.06 -22.81 5.22
CA ARG A 261 12.32 -22.06 5.12
C ARG A 261 12.20 -20.85 6.04
N GLN A 262 13.20 -20.59 6.86
CA GLN A 262 13.26 -19.35 7.64
C GLN A 262 13.41 -18.17 6.66
N LYS A 263 12.29 -17.70 6.07
CA LYS A 263 12.21 -16.30 5.66
C LYS A 263 12.35 -15.54 6.98
N GLY A 264 13.50 -14.92 7.18
CA GLY A 264 13.85 -14.33 8.45
C GLY A 264 12.73 -13.39 8.91
N LYS A 265 12.35 -13.47 10.18
CA LYS A 265 11.46 -12.54 10.89
C LYS A 265 11.83 -11.06 10.64
N GLU A 266 13.03 -10.84 10.12
CA GLU A 266 13.66 -9.57 9.82
C GLU A 266 13.13 -8.89 8.55
N LYS A 267 12.30 -9.58 7.74
CA LYS A 267 11.87 -9.08 6.42
C LYS A 267 10.44 -8.54 6.37
N VAL A 268 9.69 -8.60 7.46
CA VAL A 268 8.30 -8.15 7.51
C VAL A 268 8.06 -7.26 8.72
N LEU A 269 7.46 -6.09 8.48
CA LEU A 269 6.98 -5.16 9.51
C LEU A 269 5.47 -5.03 9.41
N VAL A 270 4.77 -5.19 10.53
CA VAL A 270 3.31 -5.03 10.61
C VAL A 270 2.97 -3.89 11.57
N ILE A 271 2.32 -2.85 11.05
CA ILE A 271 1.89 -1.67 11.81
C ILE A 271 0.37 -1.50 11.68
N GLY A 272 -0.31 -1.14 12.77
CA GLY A 272 -1.72 -0.78 12.77
C GLY A 272 -2.09 0.19 13.88
N GLY A 273 -3.27 0.78 13.76
CA GLY A 273 -3.84 1.68 14.75
C GLY A 273 -4.67 0.91 15.78
N LYS A 274 -4.63 1.33 17.06
CA LYS A 274 -5.56 0.81 18.07
C LYS A 274 -6.97 1.36 17.91
N ASP A 275 -7.10 2.53 17.31
CA ASP A 275 -8.36 3.22 17.08
C ASP A 275 -8.92 2.98 15.67
N ASP A 276 -8.33 2.03 14.93
CA ASP A 276 -8.80 1.61 13.62
C ASP A 276 -10.09 0.78 13.74
N TYR A 277 -11.13 1.23 13.03
CA TYR A 277 -12.44 0.56 12.96
C TYR A 277 -12.62 -0.23 11.66
N VAL A 278 -11.66 -0.20 10.75
CA VAL A 278 -11.69 -0.94 9.48
C VAL A 278 -10.89 -2.22 9.61
N VAL A 279 -9.65 -2.10 10.07
CA VAL A 279 -8.78 -3.24 10.41
C VAL A 279 -8.47 -3.17 11.91
N ASP A 280 -9.24 -3.91 12.69
CA ASP A 280 -9.09 -3.89 14.14
C ASP A 280 -7.73 -4.42 14.62
N ALA A 281 -7.37 -4.09 15.86
CA ALA A 281 -6.10 -4.53 16.44
C ALA A 281 -5.91 -6.05 16.41
N GLU A 282 -6.99 -6.82 16.39
CA GLU A 282 -6.94 -8.28 16.26
C GLU A 282 -6.57 -8.71 14.85
N GLY A 283 -7.11 -8.04 13.82
CA GLY A 283 -6.71 -8.27 12.43
C GLY A 283 -5.23 -7.94 12.18
N VAL A 284 -4.71 -6.90 12.84
CA VAL A 284 -3.27 -6.58 12.81
C VAL A 284 -2.45 -7.70 13.47
N ARG A 285 -2.90 -8.24 14.62
CA ARG A 285 -2.22 -9.39 15.29
C ARG A 285 -2.30 -10.65 14.45
N GLU A 286 -3.44 -10.97 13.85
CA GLU A 286 -3.61 -12.11 12.93
C GLU A 286 -2.61 -12.03 11.76
N THR A 287 -2.44 -10.85 11.18
CA THR A 287 -1.45 -10.62 10.13
C THR A 287 -0.03 -10.83 10.64
N ALA A 288 0.31 -10.30 11.81
CA ALA A 288 1.63 -10.44 12.41
C ALA A 288 1.94 -11.90 12.79
N GLU A 289 0.96 -12.62 13.33
CA GLU A 289 1.07 -14.05 13.66
C GLU A 289 1.34 -14.91 12.41
N PHE A 290 0.60 -14.64 11.31
CA PHE A 290 0.80 -15.32 10.05
C PHE A 290 2.25 -15.20 9.54
N TRP A 291 2.81 -13.99 9.62
CA TRP A 291 4.19 -13.70 9.21
C TRP A 291 5.22 -13.95 10.31
N GLN A 292 4.82 -14.45 11.49
CA GLN A 292 5.67 -14.76 12.64
C GLN A 292 6.50 -13.57 13.13
N VAL A 293 5.89 -12.37 13.14
CA VAL A 293 6.48 -11.11 13.61
C VAL A 293 5.63 -10.48 14.70
N GLU A 294 6.13 -9.43 15.34
CA GLU A 294 5.37 -8.67 16.33
C GLU A 294 4.44 -7.64 15.66
N ALA A 295 3.23 -7.50 16.22
CA ALA A 295 2.29 -6.48 15.81
C ALA A 295 2.66 -5.12 16.44
N ASN A 296 2.96 -4.13 15.62
CA ASN A 296 3.22 -2.77 16.06
C ASN A 296 1.92 -1.96 16.13
N LEU A 297 1.21 -2.00 17.26
CA LEU A 297 -0.02 -1.26 17.47
C LEU A 297 0.26 0.12 18.06
N ILE A 298 -0.23 1.17 17.42
CA ILE A 298 -0.05 2.57 17.83
C ILE A 298 -1.35 3.11 18.42
N GLU A 299 -1.29 3.61 19.65
CA GLU A 299 -2.40 4.26 20.35
C GLU A 299 -2.79 5.58 19.69
N GLY A 300 -4.09 5.87 19.55
CA GLY A 300 -4.59 7.10 18.94
C GLY A 300 -4.31 7.21 17.43
N LEU A 301 -4.06 6.10 16.75
CA LEU A 301 -3.91 6.00 15.30
C LEU A 301 -5.10 5.22 14.75
N ALA A 302 -5.73 5.76 13.70
CA ALA A 302 -6.84 5.11 13.00
C ALA A 302 -6.38 4.42 11.71
N HIS A 303 -7.30 4.25 10.72
CA HIS A 303 -7.06 3.40 9.55
C HIS A 303 -6.04 3.98 8.56
N ASP A 304 -6.17 5.27 8.23
CA ASP A 304 -5.32 5.92 7.23
C ASP A 304 -3.98 6.37 7.83
N VAL A 305 -3.21 5.39 8.26
CA VAL A 305 -1.98 5.56 9.06
C VAL A 305 -0.95 6.53 8.45
N MET A 306 -0.96 6.72 7.12
CA MET A 306 -0.08 7.63 6.39
C MET A 306 -0.59 9.08 6.33
N LEU A 307 -1.85 9.31 6.71
CA LEU A 307 -2.53 10.62 6.68
C LEU A 307 -3.00 11.07 8.07
N ASP A 308 -3.04 10.15 9.04
CA ASP A 308 -3.52 10.42 10.40
C ASP A 308 -2.54 11.29 11.19
N ALA A 309 -2.97 11.88 12.29
CA ALA A 309 -2.16 12.78 13.10
C ALA A 309 -0.82 12.18 13.59
N LYS A 310 -0.73 10.85 13.68
CA LYS A 310 0.49 10.11 14.08
C LYS A 310 1.26 9.49 12.93
N TRP A 311 1.05 9.95 11.70
CA TRP A 311 1.74 9.46 10.52
C TRP A 311 3.27 9.46 10.66
N GLN A 312 3.83 10.45 11.37
CA GLN A 312 5.27 10.55 11.57
C GLN A 312 5.82 9.38 12.38
N THR A 313 5.13 8.97 13.46
CA THR A 313 5.51 7.76 14.23
C THR A 313 5.51 6.50 13.37
N VAL A 314 4.57 6.39 12.41
CA VAL A 314 4.54 5.29 11.44
C VAL A 314 5.77 5.35 10.53
N ALA A 315 6.06 6.52 9.96
CA ALA A 315 7.20 6.72 9.07
C ALA A 315 8.55 6.46 9.78
N GLU A 316 8.69 6.88 11.03
CA GLU A 316 9.88 6.60 11.87
C GLU A 316 10.09 5.10 12.07
N ARG A 317 9.04 4.33 12.38
CA ARG A 317 9.12 2.86 12.51
C ARG A 317 9.48 2.18 11.21
N MET A 318 8.93 2.66 10.10
CA MET A 318 9.30 2.17 8.77
C MET A 318 10.79 2.41 8.48
N MET A 319 11.32 3.62 8.78
CA MET A 319 12.74 3.92 8.59
C MET A 319 13.64 3.07 9.49
N GLN A 320 13.26 2.85 10.75
CA GLN A 320 13.99 1.95 11.64
C GLN A 320 14.07 0.53 11.06
N PHE A 321 12.97 0.04 10.51
CA PHE A 321 12.92 -1.28 9.86
C PHE A 321 13.80 -1.33 8.60
N VAL A 322 13.75 -0.31 7.74
CA VAL A 322 14.60 -0.20 6.55
C VAL A 322 16.08 -0.28 6.92
N ASN A 323 16.47 0.40 8.00
CA ASN A 323 17.86 0.47 8.47
C ASN A 323 18.31 -0.82 9.20
N SER A 324 17.42 -1.50 9.93
CA SER A 324 17.76 -2.72 10.69
C SER A 324 17.89 -3.99 9.85
N SER A 325 17.30 -3.98 8.66
CA SER A 325 17.32 -5.12 7.74
C SER A 325 18.57 -5.18 6.85
N SER A 326 19.65 -4.53 7.27
CA SER A 326 20.95 -4.44 6.53
C SER A 326 21.83 -5.63 6.84
#